data_8971aafa1c0714fb176ebdf9d315755a
#
_entry.id   8971aafa1c0714fb176ebdf9d315755a
#
_cell.length_a   1.000
_cell.length_b   1.000
_cell.length_c   1.000
_cell.angle_alpha   90.00
_cell.angle_beta   90.00
_cell.angle_gamma   90.00
#
_symmetry.space_group_name_H-M   'P 1'
#
loop_
_entity.id
_entity.type
_entity.pdbx_description
1 polymer ?
#
loop_
_entity_poly.entity_id
_entity_poly.type
_entity_poly.pdbx_seq_one_letter_code
_entity_poly.pdbx_strand_id
1 'polypeptide(L)' 'SKYKNVSLSKDTYSKIDKIRKVIVPNTIISRSQTINILVNKEEKRLNGKVNK' A
#
# COMPACT_ATOMS: atom_id res chain seq x y z
N SER A 1 2.06 -21.26 -0.16
CA SER A 1 2.49 -20.27 -1.15
C SER A 1 2.95 -18.99 -0.47
N LYS A 2 3.74 -18.24 -1.17
CA LYS A 2 4.27 -16.96 -0.65
C LYS A 2 3.21 -15.89 -0.54
N TYR A 3 2.17 -16.00 -1.35
CA TYR A 3 1.19 -14.93 -1.49
C TYR A 3 -0.15 -15.36 -0.94
N LYS A 4 -0.83 -14.42 -0.33
CA LYS A 4 -2.18 -14.64 0.15
C LYS A 4 -3.11 -13.66 -0.55
N ASN A 5 -4.34 -14.09 -0.77
CA ASN A 5 -5.34 -13.25 -1.42
C ASN A 5 -6.07 -12.40 -0.39
N VAL A 6 -6.39 -11.20 -0.78
CA VAL A 6 -7.16 -10.27 0.04
C VAL A 6 -8.31 -9.73 -0.79
N SER A 7 -9.49 -9.75 -0.22
CA SER A 7 -10.66 -9.15 -0.87
C SER A 7 -10.75 -7.68 -0.52
N LEU A 8 -10.98 -6.86 -1.53
CA LEU A 8 -11.10 -5.41 -1.36
C LEU A 8 -12.44 -4.95 -1.89
N SER A 9 -13.01 -3.92 -1.27
CA SER A 9 -14.19 -3.27 -1.81
C SER A 9 -13.84 -2.54 -3.10
N LYS A 10 -14.84 -2.29 -3.94
CA LYS A 10 -14.63 -1.54 -5.17
C LYS A 10 -14.08 -0.14 -4.88
N ASP A 11 -14.53 0.46 -3.80
CA ASP A 11 -14.09 1.79 -3.41
C ASP A 11 -12.60 1.80 -3.05
N THR A 12 -12.17 0.85 -2.24
CA THR A 12 -10.76 0.71 -1.86
C THR A 12 -9.89 0.44 -3.09
N TYR A 13 -10.37 -0.43 -3.97
CA TYR A 13 -9.67 -0.77 -5.20
C TYR A 13 -9.44 0.47 -6.06
N SER A 14 -10.47 1.31 -6.20
CA SER A 14 -10.36 2.56 -6.96
C SER A 14 -9.37 3.52 -6.34
N LYS A 15 -9.34 3.60 -5.03
CA LYS A 15 -8.40 4.46 -4.32
C LYS A 15 -6.96 4.01 -4.56
N ILE A 16 -6.72 2.71 -4.52
CA ILE A 16 -5.40 2.14 -4.80
C ILE A 16 -4.98 2.48 -6.23
N ASP A 17 -5.91 2.40 -7.18
CA ASP A 17 -5.62 2.74 -8.57
C ASP A 17 -5.16 4.19 -8.73
N LYS A 18 -5.76 5.10 -7.98
CA LYS A 18 -5.34 6.50 -8.00
C LYS A 18 -3.96 6.70 -7.38
N ILE A 19 -3.75 6.05 -6.25
CA ILE A 19 -2.50 6.20 -5.50
C ILE A 19 -1.31 5.65 -6.28
N ARG A 20 -1.47 4.50 -6.93
CA ARG A 20 -0.36 3.85 -7.62
C ARG A 20 0.24 4.68 -8.75
N LYS A 21 -0.51 5.67 -9.22
CA LYS A 21 -0.07 6.55 -10.31
C LYS A 21 0.77 7.71 -9.82
N VAL A 22 0.70 8.03 -8.53
CA VAL A 22 1.33 9.22 -7.99
C VAL A 22 2.25 8.97 -6.80
N ILE A 23 2.19 7.78 -6.20
CA ILE A 23 2.94 7.51 -4.98
C ILE A 23 4.45 7.45 -5.23
N VAL A 24 4.85 7.02 -6.42
CA VAL A 24 6.25 7.03 -6.84
C VAL A 24 6.36 7.98 -8.03
N PRO A 25 7.17 9.05 -7.93
CA PRO A 25 7.27 10.03 -9.00
C PRO A 25 7.73 9.40 -10.32
N ASN A 26 7.12 9.84 -11.40
CA ASN A 26 7.52 9.48 -12.76
C ASN A 26 7.35 8.01 -13.12
N THR A 27 6.57 7.26 -12.33
CA THR A 27 6.32 5.87 -12.67
C THR A 27 4.98 5.42 -12.12
N ILE A 28 4.41 4.41 -12.75
CA ILE A 28 3.18 3.77 -12.29
C ILE A 28 3.55 2.38 -11.82
N ILE A 29 3.29 2.11 -10.54
CA ILE A 29 3.62 0.82 -9.95
C ILE A 29 2.37 -0.06 -9.90
N SER A 30 2.56 -1.35 -9.64
CA SER A 30 1.45 -2.28 -9.52
C SER A 30 0.64 -2.01 -8.25
N ARG A 31 -0.57 -2.57 -8.21
CA ARG A 31 -1.40 -2.47 -7.01
C ARG A 31 -0.75 -3.14 -5.81
N SER A 32 -0.12 -4.29 -6.03
CA SER A 32 0.58 -5.00 -4.95
C SER A 32 1.73 -4.15 -4.39
N GLN A 33 2.51 -3.54 -5.25
CA GLN A 33 3.59 -2.65 -4.81
C GLN A 33 3.06 -1.45 -4.05
N THR A 34 1.94 -0.90 -4.51
CA THR A 34 1.31 0.22 -3.83
C THR A 34 0.89 -0.16 -2.41
N ILE A 35 0.25 -1.30 -2.28
CA ILE A 35 -0.18 -1.80 -0.96
C ILE A 35 1.03 -2.02 -0.06
N ASN A 36 2.10 -2.61 -0.59
CA ASN A 36 3.32 -2.83 0.19
C ASN A 36 3.90 -1.52 0.70
N ILE A 37 3.97 -0.50 -0.15
CA ILE A 37 4.51 0.80 0.26
C ILE A 37 3.66 1.40 1.37
N LEU A 38 2.34 1.39 1.20
CA LEU A 38 1.44 1.98 2.20
C LEU A 38 1.50 1.24 3.53
N VAL A 39 1.54 -0.08 3.49
CA VAL A 39 1.61 -0.90 4.70
C VAL A 39 2.95 -0.67 5.41
N ASN A 40 4.04 -0.63 4.66
CA ASN A 40 5.35 -0.39 5.24
C ASN A 40 5.47 0.99 5.89
N LYS A 41 4.88 2.00 5.26
CA LYS A 41 4.85 3.33 5.85
C LYS A 41 4.08 3.35 7.17
N GLU A 42 2.94 2.68 7.20
CA GLU A 42 2.12 2.63 8.39
C GLU A 42 2.81 1.84 9.50
N GLU A 43 3.47 0.77 9.15
CA GLU A 43 4.22 -0.02 10.11
C GLU A 43 5.33 0.80 10.76
N LYS A 44 6.07 1.56 9.96
CA LYS A 44 7.12 2.42 10.48
C LYS A 44 6.56 3.48 11.44
N ARG A 45 5.43 4.06 11.08
CA ARG A 45 4.78 5.05 11.91
C ARG A 45 4.37 4.45 13.26
N LEU A 46 3.79 3.26 13.23
CA LEU A 46 3.36 2.58 14.43
C LEU A 46 4.54 2.16 15.30
N ASN A 47 5.60 1.66 14.68
CA ASN A 47 6.81 1.25 15.41
C ASN A 47 7.45 2.45 16.11
N GLY A 48 7.49 3.59 15.45
CA GLY A 48 8.00 4.80 16.05
C GLY A 48 7.21 5.23 17.27
N LYS A 49 5.91 4.93 17.32
CA LYS A 49 5.07 5.23 18.45
C LYS A 49 5.15 4.20 19.56
N VAL A 50 5.33 2.94 19.19
CA VAL A 50 5.24 1.83 20.14
C VAL A 50 6.56 1.53 20.81
N ASN A 51 7.65 1.74 20.12
CA ASN A 51 9.00 1.44 20.64
C ASN A 51 9.55 2.60 21.46
N LYS A 52 8.87 2.88 22.51
CA LYS A 52 9.28 3.98 23.41
C LYS A 52 9.98 3.49 24.63
#